data_7fc4858aa7e170599c3c9f9053330087
#
_entry.id   7fc4858aa7e170599c3c9f9053330087
#
_cell.length_a   1.000
_cell.length_b   1.000
_cell.length_c   1.000
_cell.angle_alpha   90.00
_cell.angle_beta   90.00
_cell.angle_gamma   90.00
#
_symmetry.space_group_name_H-M   'P 1'
#
loop_
_entity.id
_entity.type
_entity.pdbx_description
1 polymer ?
#
loop_
_entity_poly.entity_id
_entity_poly.type
_entity_poly.pdbx_seq_one_letter_code
_entity_poly.pdbx_strand_id
1 'polypeptide(L)'
;MISFQSDYNNGMLPEILEALGKTNDDKTPGYGFDPYTAAAKEKIRKAVGNDKADVYLLTGGTQTNTTVIDSVLLGCEGVICVETGHIEVHESGAVEAFGHKVITLPSDDSKLAPQTLSAYMDTFLADESHPHMVQPGMVYVSMPTEFGMVYTKNELENLYATCQKYNLLLFIDGARLGYGLMSEACDYDLPFLAAHCDVFYIGGTKVGAMMGEAVVFSNTKAPKYFFTNVKRHGALLAKGRMLGIQFDTLFTDGLYFKVAQHAINMAARIRSIFTKHDVEIAYDSPTNQQFVILSPALYDALSKEVAFEIWERKSEEEIICRFVTSWATREAELDELDKVLGALVKA
;
A
#
# COMPACT_ATOMS: atom_id res chain seq x y z
N MET A 1 1.23 -26.99 -7.33
CA MET A 1 1.02 -26.21 -6.09
C MET A 1 0.46 -24.86 -6.49
N ILE A 2 -0.72 -24.51 -6.02
CA ILE A 2 -1.31 -23.16 -6.15
C ILE A 2 -0.68 -22.22 -5.14
N SER A 3 -0.67 -20.89 -5.43
CA SER A 3 0.04 -19.93 -4.57
C SER A 3 -0.83 -18.70 -4.26
N PHE A 4 -0.97 -18.43 -2.96
CA PHE A 4 -1.58 -17.23 -2.38
C PHE A 4 -0.59 -16.50 -1.45
N GLN A 5 0.72 -16.61 -1.71
CA GLN A 5 1.75 -16.02 -0.85
C GLN A 5 1.73 -14.50 -0.87
N SER A 6 1.67 -13.90 -2.07
CA SER A 6 1.69 -12.45 -2.19
C SER A 6 1.06 -11.95 -3.51
N ASP A 7 0.80 -10.65 -3.58
CA ASP A 7 0.24 -9.95 -4.74
C ASP A 7 1.31 -9.39 -5.71
N TYR A 8 2.56 -9.79 -5.54
CA TYR A 8 3.70 -9.38 -6.40
C TYR A 8 4.51 -10.56 -6.96
N ASN A 9 3.95 -11.78 -6.97
CA ASN A 9 4.63 -12.98 -7.48
C ASN A 9 4.48 -13.17 -8.99
N ASN A 10 3.51 -12.52 -9.61
CA ASN A 10 3.30 -12.52 -11.05
C ASN A 10 4.06 -11.39 -11.74
N GLY A 11 4.14 -11.41 -13.06
CA GLY A 11 4.71 -10.35 -13.86
C GLY A 11 3.81 -9.11 -13.89
N MET A 12 3.45 -8.65 -15.10
CA MET A 12 2.55 -7.52 -15.34
C MET A 12 1.30 -7.94 -16.11
N LEU A 13 0.30 -7.09 -16.10
CA LEU A 13 -0.89 -7.24 -16.94
C LEU A 13 -0.52 -7.39 -18.42
N PRO A 14 -1.22 -8.26 -19.18
CA PRO A 14 -0.99 -8.42 -20.61
C PRO A 14 -1.07 -7.11 -21.39
N GLU A 15 -1.99 -6.21 -21.03
CA GLU A 15 -2.17 -4.90 -21.64
C GLU A 15 -0.93 -4.01 -21.50
N ILE A 16 -0.25 -4.09 -20.35
CA ILE A 16 0.99 -3.36 -20.10
C ILE A 16 2.11 -3.97 -20.96
N LEU A 17 2.23 -5.28 -20.99
CA LEU A 17 3.24 -5.97 -21.80
C LEU A 17 3.08 -5.63 -23.29
N GLU A 18 1.84 -5.60 -23.78
CA GLU A 18 1.52 -5.21 -25.15
C GLU A 18 1.91 -3.75 -25.43
N ALA A 19 1.57 -2.82 -24.51
CA ALA A 19 1.89 -1.40 -24.64
C ALA A 19 3.42 -1.17 -24.67
N LEU A 20 4.17 -1.85 -23.80
CA LEU A 20 5.63 -1.83 -23.80
C LEU A 20 6.22 -2.37 -25.12
N GLY A 21 5.67 -3.48 -25.63
CA GLY A 21 6.09 -4.07 -26.89
C GLY A 21 5.84 -3.15 -28.08
N LYS A 22 4.64 -2.54 -28.17
CA LYS A 22 4.27 -1.62 -29.25
C LYS A 22 5.16 -0.36 -29.31
N THR A 23 5.68 0.06 -28.18
CA THR A 23 6.47 1.29 -28.08
C THR A 23 7.97 1.06 -28.00
N ASN A 24 8.44 -0.20 -28.13
CA ASN A 24 9.83 -0.57 -27.88
C ASN A 24 10.85 0.21 -28.70
N ASP A 25 10.54 0.49 -29.97
CA ASP A 25 11.46 1.16 -30.90
C ASP A 25 11.36 2.71 -30.85
N ASP A 26 10.47 3.26 -30.03
CA ASP A 26 10.28 4.70 -29.91
C ASP A 26 11.48 5.37 -29.25
N LYS A 27 11.97 6.43 -29.86
CA LYS A 27 13.03 7.30 -29.31
C LYS A 27 12.41 8.45 -28.56
N THR A 28 12.49 8.44 -27.24
CA THR A 28 11.91 9.47 -26.39
C THR A 28 12.95 10.08 -25.46
N PRO A 29 12.72 11.32 -24.94
CA PRO A 29 13.52 11.84 -23.84
C PRO A 29 13.52 10.88 -22.65
N GLY A 30 14.63 10.83 -21.91
CA GLY A 30 14.78 10.00 -20.72
C GLY A 30 14.24 10.64 -19.46
N TYR A 31 14.40 9.93 -18.34
CA TYR A 31 14.17 10.41 -16.97
C TYR A 31 12.75 10.92 -16.69
N GLY A 32 11.73 10.35 -17.38
CA GLY A 32 10.33 10.72 -17.18
C GLY A 32 9.89 12.00 -17.89
N PHE A 33 10.71 12.52 -18.84
CA PHE A 33 10.32 13.64 -19.70
C PHE A 33 9.70 13.20 -21.03
N ASP A 34 9.38 11.93 -21.16
CA ASP A 34 8.75 11.31 -22.31
C ASP A 34 7.22 11.56 -22.35
N PRO A 35 6.59 11.44 -23.53
CA PRO A 35 5.16 11.69 -23.68
C PRO A 35 4.27 10.66 -22.93
N TYR A 36 4.73 9.43 -22.73
CA TYR A 36 3.98 8.40 -21.99
C TYR A 36 3.90 8.75 -20.51
N THR A 37 5.02 9.19 -19.92
CA THR A 37 5.02 9.68 -18.54
C THR A 37 4.15 10.92 -18.38
N ALA A 38 4.14 11.83 -19.35
CA ALA A 38 3.27 12.99 -19.32
C ALA A 38 1.78 12.59 -19.38
N ALA A 39 1.41 11.66 -20.27
CA ALA A 39 0.06 11.14 -20.40
C ALA A 39 -0.39 10.43 -19.12
N ALA A 40 0.46 9.57 -18.53
CA ALA A 40 0.18 8.89 -17.27
C ALA A 40 -0.13 9.90 -16.14
N LYS A 41 0.73 10.92 -15.97
CA LYS A 41 0.53 11.96 -14.95
C LYS A 41 -0.78 12.73 -15.15
N GLU A 42 -1.16 13.00 -16.39
CA GLU A 42 -2.42 13.69 -16.68
C GLU A 42 -3.62 12.82 -16.33
N LYS A 43 -3.61 11.52 -16.68
CA LYS A 43 -4.66 10.58 -16.30
C LYS A 43 -4.78 10.44 -14.79
N ILE A 44 -3.65 10.39 -14.07
CA ILE A 44 -3.64 10.35 -12.61
C ILE A 44 -4.24 11.62 -12.02
N ARG A 45 -3.85 12.82 -12.47
CA ARG A 45 -4.44 14.10 -12.02
C ARG A 45 -5.96 14.10 -12.21
N LYS A 46 -6.42 13.64 -13.36
CA LYS A 46 -7.85 13.52 -13.63
C LYS A 46 -8.54 12.52 -12.68
N ALA A 47 -7.91 11.38 -12.43
CA ALA A 47 -8.45 10.36 -11.52
C ALA A 47 -8.53 10.82 -10.08
N VAL A 48 -7.57 11.64 -9.61
CA VAL A 48 -7.57 12.22 -8.25
C VAL A 48 -8.40 13.52 -8.15
N GLY A 49 -8.98 14.00 -9.26
CA GLY A 49 -9.79 15.21 -9.27
C GLY A 49 -9.01 16.50 -9.00
N ASN A 50 -7.69 16.52 -9.23
CA ASN A 50 -6.83 17.67 -8.96
C ASN A 50 -5.82 17.91 -10.10
N ASP A 51 -6.17 18.78 -11.02
CA ASP A 51 -5.33 19.13 -12.19
C ASP A 51 -3.99 19.80 -11.81
N LYS A 52 -3.86 20.28 -10.57
CA LYS A 52 -2.67 20.98 -10.06
C LYS A 52 -1.78 20.08 -9.20
N ALA A 53 -2.14 18.82 -8.99
CA ALA A 53 -1.34 17.89 -8.22
C ALA A 53 0.03 17.65 -8.86
N ASP A 54 1.07 17.65 -8.04
CA ASP A 54 2.40 17.26 -8.47
C ASP A 54 2.50 15.72 -8.44
N VAL A 55 2.77 15.12 -9.62
CA VAL A 55 2.82 13.65 -9.77
C VAL A 55 4.22 13.21 -10.17
N TYR A 56 4.76 12.21 -9.46
CA TYR A 56 6.06 11.59 -9.75
C TYR A 56 5.92 10.06 -9.77
N LEU A 57 6.64 9.41 -10.69
CA LEU A 57 6.66 7.95 -10.79
C LEU A 57 8.00 7.43 -10.26
N LEU A 58 7.95 6.57 -9.24
CA LEU A 58 9.08 5.93 -8.59
C LEU A 58 9.01 4.41 -8.80
N THR A 59 10.04 3.66 -8.40
CA THR A 59 10.19 2.25 -8.79
C THR A 59 9.62 1.24 -7.81
N GLY A 60 9.44 1.58 -6.53
CA GLY A 60 8.93 0.64 -5.52
C GLY A 60 8.59 1.30 -4.20
N GLY A 61 7.81 0.62 -3.35
CA GLY A 61 7.22 1.18 -2.13
C GLY A 61 8.24 1.72 -1.13
N THR A 62 9.18 0.89 -0.67
CA THR A 62 10.24 1.30 0.29
C THR A 62 11.03 2.51 -0.21
N GLN A 63 11.42 2.51 -1.49
CA GLN A 63 12.11 3.64 -2.10
C GLN A 63 11.21 4.89 -2.14
N THR A 64 9.92 4.72 -2.39
CA THR A 64 8.94 5.80 -2.37
C THR A 64 8.79 6.39 -0.97
N ASN A 65 8.62 5.55 0.05
CA ASN A 65 8.50 5.97 1.44
C ASN A 65 9.72 6.79 1.88
N THR A 66 10.92 6.27 1.69
CA THR A 66 12.16 6.99 2.06
C THR A 66 12.35 8.27 1.27
N THR A 67 12.03 8.27 -0.04
CA THR A 67 12.18 9.47 -0.89
C THR A 67 11.22 10.58 -0.45
N VAL A 68 9.97 10.25 -0.17
CA VAL A 68 8.97 11.22 0.30
C VAL A 68 9.36 11.77 1.67
N ILE A 69 9.64 10.89 2.64
CA ILE A 69 9.95 11.26 4.02
C ILE A 69 11.21 12.15 4.08
N ASP A 70 12.34 11.72 3.49
CA ASP A 70 13.60 12.49 3.44
C ASP A 70 13.48 13.81 2.67
N SER A 71 12.57 13.89 1.70
CA SER A 71 12.38 15.12 0.93
C SER A 71 11.53 16.16 1.64
N VAL A 72 10.63 15.73 2.50
CA VAL A 72 9.59 16.57 3.12
C VAL A 72 10.00 17.01 4.52
N LEU A 73 10.59 16.11 5.31
CA LEU A 73 10.97 16.38 6.68
C LEU A 73 12.29 17.16 6.79
N LEU A 74 12.40 17.99 7.80
CA LEU A 74 13.66 18.60 8.21
C LEU A 74 14.52 17.56 8.95
N GLY A 75 15.84 17.72 8.95
CA GLY A 75 16.76 16.76 9.57
C GLY A 75 16.60 16.57 11.09
N CYS A 76 15.80 17.39 11.78
CA CYS A 76 15.41 17.22 13.19
C CYS A 76 14.01 16.64 13.36
N GLU A 77 13.32 16.34 12.26
CA GLU A 77 11.95 15.82 12.30
C GLU A 77 11.90 14.31 12.07
N GLY A 78 10.86 13.70 12.65
CA GLY A 78 10.53 12.30 12.51
C GLY A 78 9.12 12.07 11.99
N VAL A 79 8.84 10.84 11.60
CA VAL A 79 7.55 10.39 11.08
C VAL A 79 6.85 9.50 12.11
N ILE A 80 5.59 9.83 12.41
CA ILE A 80 4.72 9.03 13.29
C ILE A 80 4.06 7.93 12.45
N CYS A 81 4.06 6.68 12.93
CA CYS A 81 3.23 5.59 12.43
C CYS A 81 2.72 4.72 13.57
N VAL A 82 1.86 3.75 13.27
CA VAL A 82 1.51 2.69 14.23
C VAL A 82 2.64 1.67 14.33
N GLU A 83 2.72 0.93 15.45
CA GLU A 83 3.76 -0.09 15.70
C GLU A 83 3.79 -1.22 14.67
N THR A 84 2.69 -1.43 13.93
CA THR A 84 2.60 -2.38 12.80
C THR A 84 2.87 -1.72 11.45
N GLY A 85 3.19 -0.42 11.41
CA GLY A 85 3.39 0.34 10.18
C GLY A 85 4.54 -0.22 9.33
N HIS A 86 4.36 -0.26 8.01
CA HIS A 86 5.31 -0.89 7.08
C HIS A 86 6.73 -0.32 7.21
N ILE A 87 6.87 1.00 7.41
CA ILE A 87 8.17 1.67 7.58
C ILE A 87 8.89 1.27 8.87
N GLU A 88 8.15 0.81 9.91
CA GLU A 88 8.73 0.31 11.16
C GLU A 88 9.18 -1.14 11.02
N VAL A 89 8.30 -2.03 10.50
CA VAL A 89 8.49 -3.47 10.64
C VAL A 89 9.05 -4.17 9.40
N HIS A 90 8.92 -3.57 8.18
CA HIS A 90 9.21 -4.27 6.92
C HIS A 90 10.19 -3.54 5.98
N GLU A 91 10.84 -2.45 6.41
CA GLU A 91 11.75 -1.66 5.55
C GLU A 91 13.20 -1.63 6.03
N SER A 92 13.55 -2.48 7.01
CA SER A 92 14.94 -2.67 7.46
C SER A 92 15.65 -1.38 7.90
N GLY A 93 14.92 -0.44 8.52
CA GLY A 93 15.45 0.85 8.93
C GLY A 93 15.77 1.80 7.77
N ALA A 94 15.02 1.69 6.66
CA ALA A 94 15.28 2.52 5.47
C ALA A 94 15.04 4.01 5.72
N VAL A 95 14.06 4.37 6.55
CA VAL A 95 13.78 5.76 6.96
C VAL A 95 14.91 6.30 7.84
N GLU A 96 15.36 5.53 8.83
CA GLU A 96 16.44 5.88 9.75
C GLU A 96 17.78 6.01 9.01
N ALA A 97 18.01 5.22 7.96
CA ALA A 97 19.22 5.33 7.14
C ALA A 97 19.36 6.70 6.45
N PHE A 98 18.26 7.44 6.28
CA PHE A 98 18.26 8.82 5.79
C PHE A 98 18.19 9.88 6.91
N GLY A 99 18.24 9.43 8.18
CA GLY A 99 18.40 10.32 9.32
C GLY A 99 17.09 10.74 9.99
N HIS A 100 15.95 10.12 9.65
CA HIS A 100 14.68 10.42 10.28
C HIS A 100 14.26 9.31 11.23
N LYS A 101 13.79 9.69 12.41
CA LYS A 101 13.27 8.74 13.39
C LYS A 101 11.86 8.31 13.00
N VAL A 102 11.59 7.01 13.05
CA VAL A 102 10.24 6.48 13.10
C VAL A 102 9.75 6.53 14.55
N ILE A 103 8.58 7.15 14.76
CA ILE A 103 7.94 7.33 16.08
C ILE A 103 6.69 6.47 16.07
N THR A 104 6.69 5.39 16.87
CA THR A 104 5.61 4.42 16.87
C THR A 104 4.56 4.73 17.93
N LEU A 105 3.29 4.56 17.56
CA LEU A 105 2.14 4.67 18.45
C LEU A 105 1.35 3.34 18.47
N PRO A 106 0.71 2.99 19.60
CA PRO A 106 -0.04 1.75 19.71
C PRO A 106 -1.29 1.77 18.84
N SER A 107 -1.69 0.59 18.37
CA SER A 107 -2.93 0.38 17.62
C SER A 107 -3.42 -1.06 17.78
N ASP A 108 -4.73 -1.26 18.01
CA ASP A 108 -5.35 -2.57 18.14
C ASP A 108 -5.72 -3.20 16.77
N ASP A 109 -5.98 -2.38 15.76
CA ASP A 109 -6.47 -2.77 14.44
C ASP A 109 -5.58 -2.32 13.27
N SER A 110 -4.33 -1.96 13.56
CA SER A 110 -3.36 -1.38 12.62
C SER A 110 -3.75 -0.03 11.99
N LYS A 111 -4.82 0.62 12.48
CA LYS A 111 -5.17 2.01 12.13
C LYS A 111 -4.70 2.99 13.20
N LEU A 112 -4.21 4.14 12.81
CA LEU A 112 -3.90 5.22 13.73
C LEU A 112 -5.17 5.99 14.07
N ALA A 113 -5.64 5.86 15.32
CA ALA A 113 -6.80 6.62 15.79
C ALA A 113 -6.43 8.09 16.04
N PRO A 114 -7.30 9.05 15.65
CA PRO A 114 -7.09 10.48 15.93
C PRO A 114 -6.88 10.80 17.41
N GLN A 115 -7.53 10.04 18.31
CA GLN A 115 -7.41 10.18 19.76
C GLN A 115 -6.01 9.78 20.25
N THR A 116 -5.45 8.68 19.73
CA THR A 116 -4.09 8.22 20.04
C THR A 116 -3.05 9.26 19.59
N LEU A 117 -3.20 9.81 18.38
CA LEU A 117 -2.35 10.87 17.88
C LEU A 117 -2.46 12.14 18.74
N SER A 118 -3.68 12.57 19.09
CA SER A 118 -3.88 13.75 19.94
C SER A 118 -3.26 13.59 21.32
N ALA A 119 -3.46 12.44 21.97
CA ALA A 119 -2.90 12.17 23.31
C ALA A 119 -1.36 12.19 23.30
N TYR A 120 -0.75 11.63 22.26
CA TYR A 120 0.70 11.68 22.07
C TYR A 120 1.18 13.13 21.89
N MET A 121 0.58 13.89 20.97
CA MET A 121 0.99 15.26 20.67
C MET A 121 0.75 16.21 21.85
N ASP A 122 -0.36 16.09 22.56
CA ASP A 122 -0.63 16.91 23.75
C ASP A 122 0.40 16.64 24.86
N THR A 123 0.79 15.35 25.07
CA THR A 123 1.85 14.97 26.03
C THR A 123 3.20 15.49 25.56
N PHE A 124 3.55 15.33 24.28
CA PHE A 124 4.82 15.80 23.72
C PHE A 124 4.98 17.32 23.86
N LEU A 125 3.95 18.09 23.53
CA LEU A 125 3.98 19.55 23.60
C LEU A 125 3.96 20.10 25.03
N ALA A 126 3.41 19.34 25.99
CA ALA A 126 3.41 19.70 27.41
C ALA A 126 4.77 19.45 28.12
N ASP A 127 5.65 18.67 27.51
CA ASP A 127 6.98 18.42 28.06
C ASP A 127 7.91 19.62 27.78
N GLU A 128 8.37 20.29 28.81
CA GLU A 128 9.28 21.46 28.68
C GLU A 128 10.62 21.09 27.98
N SER A 129 10.97 19.81 27.94
CA SER A 129 12.18 19.31 27.28
C SER A 129 11.98 18.95 25.81
N HIS A 130 10.74 19.05 25.26
CA HIS A 130 10.46 18.67 23.87
C HIS A 130 11.37 19.36 22.83
N PRO A 131 11.94 20.58 23.05
CA PRO A 131 12.90 21.16 22.10
C PRO A 131 14.20 20.39 21.93
N HIS A 132 14.50 19.47 22.86
CA HIS A 132 15.65 18.56 22.80
C HIS A 132 15.33 17.20 22.16
N MET A 133 14.08 16.97 21.79
CA MET A 133 13.61 15.71 21.18
C MET A 133 13.51 15.84 19.67
N VAL A 134 13.40 14.69 18.99
CA VAL A 134 13.02 14.68 17.57
C VAL A 134 11.59 15.22 17.44
N GLN A 135 11.41 16.21 16.57
CA GLN A 135 10.11 16.86 16.39
C GLN A 135 9.22 16.01 15.46
N PRO A 136 7.98 15.71 15.83
CA PRO A 136 7.05 15.10 14.90
C PRO A 136 6.74 16.07 13.73
N GLY A 137 6.94 15.61 12.48
CA GLY A 137 6.69 16.43 11.30
C GLY A 137 5.67 15.83 10.33
N MET A 138 5.48 14.51 10.41
CA MET A 138 4.61 13.77 9.50
C MET A 138 3.93 12.61 10.22
N VAL A 139 2.72 12.29 9.80
CA VAL A 139 2.01 11.04 10.09
C VAL A 139 2.02 10.19 8.83
N TYR A 140 2.41 8.93 8.97
CA TYR A 140 2.37 7.90 7.93
C TYR A 140 1.33 6.85 8.30
N VAL A 141 0.46 6.52 7.35
CA VAL A 141 -0.50 5.41 7.46
C VAL A 141 -0.57 4.63 6.16
N SER A 142 -0.79 3.32 6.24
CA SER A 142 -1.03 2.47 5.08
C SER A 142 -2.53 2.40 4.74
N MET A 143 -2.86 2.39 3.44
CA MET A 143 -4.23 2.24 2.96
C MET A 143 -4.30 1.25 1.78
N PRO A 144 -4.84 0.03 2.00
CA PRO A 144 -5.23 -0.57 3.30
C PRO A 144 -4.04 -0.77 4.25
N THR A 145 -4.35 -0.96 5.54
CA THR A 145 -3.34 -1.22 6.56
C THR A 145 -2.69 -2.62 6.38
N GLU A 146 -1.69 -2.92 7.19
CA GLU A 146 -0.97 -4.20 7.16
C GLU A 146 -1.90 -5.39 7.47
N PHE A 147 -2.92 -5.20 8.31
CA PHE A 147 -3.98 -6.20 8.57
C PHE A 147 -5.12 -6.17 7.56
N GLY A 148 -4.96 -5.37 6.50
CA GLY A 148 -5.96 -5.24 5.42
C GLY A 148 -7.17 -4.38 5.79
N MET A 149 -7.12 -3.62 6.89
CA MET A 149 -8.19 -2.71 7.27
C MET A 149 -8.24 -1.47 6.38
N VAL A 150 -9.41 -0.89 6.25
CA VAL A 150 -9.68 0.31 5.46
C VAL A 150 -10.14 1.42 6.40
N TYR A 151 -9.58 2.62 6.25
CA TYR A 151 -10.10 3.79 6.91
C TYR A 151 -11.44 4.15 6.26
N THR A 152 -12.48 4.36 7.06
CA THR A 152 -13.74 4.95 6.59
C THR A 152 -13.55 6.43 6.29
N LYS A 153 -14.50 7.01 5.54
CA LYS A 153 -14.53 8.44 5.26
C LYS A 153 -14.37 9.29 6.51
N ASN A 154 -15.16 8.99 7.54
CA ASN A 154 -15.14 9.71 8.82
C ASN A 154 -13.80 9.55 9.57
N GLU A 155 -13.20 8.37 9.56
CA GLU A 155 -11.90 8.14 10.19
C GLU A 155 -10.81 8.93 9.50
N LEU A 156 -10.79 8.94 8.16
CA LEU A 156 -9.78 9.67 7.38
C LEU A 156 -9.93 11.19 7.54
N GLU A 157 -11.17 11.72 7.50
CA GLU A 157 -11.46 13.14 7.76
C GLU A 157 -10.95 13.57 9.14
N ASN A 158 -11.26 12.79 10.17
CA ASN A 158 -10.85 13.09 11.54
C ASN A 158 -9.34 12.97 11.76
N LEU A 159 -8.70 11.98 11.14
CA LEU A 159 -7.25 11.82 11.21
C LEU A 159 -6.55 13.01 10.53
N TYR A 160 -7.00 13.39 9.33
CA TYR A 160 -6.45 14.53 8.61
C TYR A 160 -6.65 15.85 9.37
N ALA A 161 -7.85 16.08 9.90
CA ALA A 161 -8.13 17.26 10.75
C ALA A 161 -7.22 17.28 11.99
N THR A 162 -6.94 16.12 12.59
CA THR A 162 -6.01 16.02 13.73
C THR A 162 -4.58 16.33 13.31
N CYS A 163 -4.12 15.84 12.16
CA CYS A 163 -2.82 16.21 11.61
C CYS A 163 -2.71 17.72 11.41
N GLN A 164 -3.73 18.35 10.81
CA GLN A 164 -3.76 19.82 10.61
C GLN A 164 -3.73 20.59 11.92
N LYS A 165 -4.44 20.13 12.96
CA LYS A 165 -4.43 20.75 14.30
C LYS A 165 -3.01 20.87 14.88
N TYR A 166 -2.18 19.84 14.66
CA TYR A 166 -0.81 19.80 15.18
C TYR A 166 0.25 20.19 14.15
N ASN A 167 -0.17 20.71 13.00
CA ASN A 167 0.72 21.12 11.90
C ASN A 167 1.61 19.96 11.40
N LEU A 168 1.06 18.74 11.36
CA LEU A 168 1.66 17.54 10.82
C LEU A 168 1.17 17.31 9.39
N LEU A 169 2.04 16.82 8.52
CA LEU A 169 1.63 16.35 7.19
C LEU A 169 1.09 14.91 7.28
N LEU A 170 0.04 14.59 6.53
CA LEU A 170 -0.46 13.23 6.40
C LEU A 170 0.05 12.60 5.08
N PHE A 171 0.85 11.55 5.22
CA PHE A 171 1.33 10.71 4.13
C PHE A 171 0.63 9.36 4.13
N ILE A 172 -0.04 9.00 3.02
CA ILE A 172 -0.73 7.72 2.86
C ILE A 172 0.08 6.80 1.93
N ASP A 173 0.55 5.69 2.49
CA ASP A 173 1.10 4.56 1.75
C ASP A 173 -0.02 3.81 1.05
N GLY A 174 -0.08 3.93 -0.27
CA GLY A 174 -1.07 3.31 -1.11
C GLY A 174 -0.55 2.09 -1.89
N ALA A 175 0.40 1.31 -1.35
CA ALA A 175 0.94 0.13 -2.04
C ALA A 175 -0.16 -0.82 -2.54
N ARG A 176 -1.28 -0.89 -1.82
CA ARG A 176 -2.47 -1.68 -2.15
C ARG A 176 -3.73 -0.81 -2.33
N LEU A 177 -3.56 0.47 -2.65
CA LEU A 177 -4.66 1.45 -2.68
C LEU A 177 -5.83 1.02 -3.56
N GLY A 178 -5.56 0.42 -4.73
CA GLY A 178 -6.62 -0.09 -5.59
C GLY A 178 -7.52 -1.10 -4.88
N TYR A 179 -6.93 -2.01 -4.14
CA TYR A 179 -7.69 -3.02 -3.37
C TYR A 179 -8.49 -2.39 -2.23
N GLY A 180 -7.92 -1.40 -1.54
CA GLY A 180 -8.63 -0.64 -0.51
C GLY A 180 -9.85 0.09 -1.07
N LEU A 181 -9.69 0.83 -2.18
CA LEU A 181 -10.77 1.59 -2.82
C LEU A 181 -11.90 0.71 -3.40
N MET A 182 -11.58 -0.54 -3.79
CA MET A 182 -12.58 -1.48 -4.31
C MET A 182 -13.18 -2.39 -3.24
N SER A 183 -12.74 -2.26 -2.00
CA SER A 183 -13.33 -2.95 -0.85
C SER A 183 -14.72 -2.41 -0.52
N GLU A 184 -15.64 -3.29 -0.12
CA GLU A 184 -16.98 -2.90 0.36
C GLU A 184 -16.93 -2.04 1.66
N ALA A 185 -15.82 -2.08 2.39
CA ALA A 185 -15.60 -1.25 3.56
C ALA A 185 -15.17 0.19 3.24
N CYS A 186 -14.80 0.47 1.98
CA CYS A 186 -14.44 1.81 1.54
C CYS A 186 -15.69 2.58 1.10
N ASP A 187 -15.99 3.66 1.79
CA ASP A 187 -17.16 4.52 1.55
C ASP A 187 -16.81 5.85 0.85
N TYR A 188 -15.64 5.90 0.20
CA TYR A 188 -15.16 7.07 -0.56
C TYR A 188 -14.36 6.66 -1.81
N ASP A 189 -14.07 7.65 -2.63
CA ASP A 189 -13.33 7.51 -3.88
C ASP A 189 -11.91 8.12 -3.81
N LEU A 190 -11.14 7.95 -4.87
CA LEU A 190 -9.77 8.48 -4.97
C LEU A 190 -9.71 10.02 -4.87
N PRO A 191 -10.62 10.82 -5.46
CA PRO A 191 -10.70 12.26 -5.23
C PRO A 191 -10.88 12.66 -3.76
N PHE A 192 -11.73 11.93 -3.02
CA PHE A 192 -11.91 12.18 -1.60
C PHE A 192 -10.62 11.91 -0.81
N LEU A 193 -9.95 10.78 -1.04
CA LEU A 193 -8.66 10.48 -0.41
C LEU A 193 -7.64 11.58 -0.68
N ALA A 194 -7.52 12.00 -1.95
CA ALA A 194 -6.60 13.08 -2.34
C ALA A 194 -6.92 14.42 -1.68
N ALA A 195 -8.17 14.70 -1.35
CA ALA A 195 -8.57 15.90 -0.63
C ALA A 195 -8.28 15.84 0.89
N HIS A 196 -8.05 14.64 1.45
CA HIS A 196 -7.89 14.41 2.88
C HIS A 196 -6.51 13.81 3.24
N CYS A 197 -5.47 14.16 2.49
CA CYS A 197 -4.06 13.93 2.84
C CYS A 197 -3.18 14.95 2.12
N ASP A 198 -1.94 15.11 2.54
CA ASP A 198 -0.98 16.02 1.92
C ASP A 198 -0.24 15.37 0.77
N VAL A 199 0.19 14.12 0.98
CA VAL A 199 0.86 13.30 0.00
C VAL A 199 0.40 11.86 0.12
N PHE A 200 0.30 11.16 -0.99
CA PHE A 200 0.05 9.72 -1.02
C PHE A 200 0.70 9.10 -2.26
N TYR A 201 0.76 7.79 -2.32
CA TYR A 201 1.08 7.16 -3.59
C TYR A 201 0.06 6.10 -4.01
N ILE A 202 -0.06 5.92 -5.31
CA ILE A 202 -0.89 4.90 -5.95
C ILE A 202 0.02 3.74 -6.31
N GLY A 203 -0.15 2.61 -5.63
CA GLY A 203 0.64 1.41 -5.87
C GLY A 203 0.34 0.78 -7.22
N GLY A 204 1.37 0.64 -8.05
CA GLY A 204 1.28 -0.11 -9.32
C GLY A 204 1.81 -1.52 -9.19
N THR A 205 2.92 -1.71 -8.45
CA THR A 205 3.64 -2.98 -8.34
C THR A 205 2.73 -4.15 -7.95
N LYS A 206 1.82 -3.95 -7.00
CA LYS A 206 0.88 -4.99 -6.53
C LYS A 206 -0.41 -5.05 -7.33
N VAL A 207 -0.73 -3.99 -8.10
CA VAL A 207 -2.01 -3.84 -8.81
C VAL A 207 -1.80 -3.93 -10.34
N GLY A 208 -0.99 -4.88 -10.76
CA GLY A 208 -0.86 -5.26 -12.16
C GLY A 208 0.32 -4.66 -12.93
N ALA A 209 1.07 -3.70 -12.39
CA ALA A 209 2.33 -3.26 -12.99
C ALA A 209 3.47 -4.24 -12.68
N MET A 210 4.52 -4.25 -13.50
CA MET A 210 5.77 -4.95 -13.19
C MET A 210 6.49 -4.29 -12.02
N MET A 211 6.43 -2.96 -11.95
CA MET A 211 7.03 -2.10 -10.92
C MET A 211 6.43 -0.72 -11.00
N GLY A 212 6.49 0.00 -9.90
CA GLY A 212 6.23 1.44 -9.89
C GLY A 212 5.12 1.86 -8.95
N GLU A 213 5.33 3.08 -8.44
CA GLU A 213 4.44 3.78 -7.53
C GLU A 213 4.27 5.22 -8.04
N ALA A 214 3.04 5.72 -8.07
CA ALA A 214 2.77 7.09 -8.47
C ALA A 214 2.55 7.96 -7.23
N VAL A 215 3.56 8.74 -6.85
CA VAL A 215 3.47 9.73 -5.75
C VAL A 215 2.65 10.93 -6.21
N VAL A 216 1.71 11.34 -5.40
CA VAL A 216 0.82 12.47 -5.63
C VAL A 216 0.89 13.42 -4.43
N PHE A 217 1.39 14.64 -4.64
CA PHE A 217 1.25 15.74 -3.70
C PHE A 217 -0.06 16.46 -4.02
N SER A 218 -1.05 16.31 -3.15
CA SER A 218 -2.43 16.78 -3.41
C SER A 218 -2.77 18.09 -2.73
N ASN A 219 -2.56 18.20 -1.42
CA ASN A 219 -2.87 19.41 -0.65
C ASN A 219 -1.62 20.21 -0.25
N THR A 220 -0.45 19.70 -0.55
CA THR A 220 0.83 20.40 -0.46
C THR A 220 1.54 20.38 -1.80
N LYS A 221 2.55 21.23 -1.96
CA LYS A 221 3.43 21.19 -3.13
C LYS A 221 4.60 20.25 -2.88
N ALA A 222 5.02 19.54 -3.92
CA ALA A 222 6.26 18.82 -3.85
C ALA A 222 7.41 19.76 -3.44
N PRO A 223 8.31 19.33 -2.53
CA PRO A 223 9.47 20.12 -2.15
C PRO A 223 10.27 20.59 -3.38
N LYS A 224 10.83 21.79 -3.32
CA LYS A 224 11.55 22.43 -4.46
C LYS A 224 12.54 21.51 -5.16
N TYR A 225 13.19 20.63 -4.41
CA TYR A 225 14.22 19.71 -4.93
C TYR A 225 13.78 18.26 -4.96
N PHE A 226 12.46 17.98 -4.93
CA PHE A 226 11.95 16.61 -4.91
C PHE A 226 12.49 15.76 -6.06
N PHE A 227 12.50 16.28 -7.29
CA PHE A 227 13.09 15.58 -8.44
C PHE A 227 14.58 15.25 -8.24
N THR A 228 15.35 16.15 -7.61
CA THR A 228 16.75 15.91 -7.27
C THR A 228 16.89 14.82 -6.23
N ASN A 229 15.99 14.78 -5.22
CA ASN A 229 15.96 13.72 -4.22
C ASN A 229 15.55 12.38 -4.82
N VAL A 230 14.59 12.34 -5.75
CA VAL A 230 14.29 11.12 -6.53
C VAL A 230 15.55 10.56 -7.20
N LYS A 231 16.40 11.43 -7.75
CA LYS A 231 17.70 11.01 -8.32
C LYS A 231 18.66 10.52 -7.25
N ARG A 232 18.79 11.24 -6.13
CA ARG A 232 19.67 10.90 -5.00
C ARG A 232 19.32 9.55 -4.40
N HIS A 233 18.03 9.23 -4.28
CA HIS A 233 17.50 7.94 -3.78
C HIS A 233 17.56 6.81 -4.83
N GLY A 234 18.11 7.05 -6.02
CA GLY A 234 18.21 6.04 -7.08
C GLY A 234 16.87 5.69 -7.75
N ALA A 235 15.81 6.45 -7.48
CA ALA A 235 14.46 6.22 -8.02
C ALA A 235 14.27 6.77 -9.44
N LEU A 236 15.20 7.56 -9.96
CA LEU A 236 15.08 8.20 -11.27
C LEU A 236 15.68 7.31 -12.37
N LEU A 237 14.82 6.58 -13.05
CA LEU A 237 15.22 5.71 -14.15
C LEU A 237 15.59 6.52 -15.42
N ALA A 238 16.72 6.16 -16.05
CA ALA A 238 17.08 6.71 -17.36
C ALA A 238 15.98 6.42 -18.40
N LYS A 239 15.41 5.21 -18.38
CA LYS A 239 14.25 4.81 -19.20
C LYS A 239 12.93 5.00 -18.41
N GLY A 240 12.68 6.21 -17.89
CA GLY A 240 11.50 6.54 -17.10
C GLY A 240 10.17 6.22 -17.78
N ARG A 241 10.14 6.20 -19.13
CA ARG A 241 8.99 5.74 -19.92
C ARG A 241 8.45 4.36 -19.49
N MET A 242 9.30 3.51 -18.91
CA MET A 242 8.87 2.21 -18.40
C MET A 242 7.79 2.32 -17.32
N LEU A 243 7.92 3.31 -16.44
CA LEU A 243 6.88 3.62 -15.45
C LEU A 243 5.70 4.34 -16.11
N GLY A 244 5.99 5.31 -17.00
CA GLY A 244 4.98 6.08 -17.72
C GLY A 244 3.98 5.20 -18.48
N ILE A 245 4.46 4.26 -19.29
CA ILE A 245 3.63 3.34 -20.08
C ILE A 245 2.76 2.46 -19.18
N GLN A 246 3.29 1.96 -18.07
CA GLN A 246 2.56 1.13 -17.13
C GLN A 246 1.39 1.90 -16.50
N PHE A 247 1.65 3.10 -15.95
CA PHE A 247 0.61 3.93 -15.35
C PHE A 247 -0.36 4.51 -16.39
N ASP A 248 0.10 4.85 -17.60
CA ASP A 248 -0.76 5.27 -18.69
C ASP A 248 -1.78 4.17 -19.05
N THR A 249 -1.32 2.91 -19.12
CA THR A 249 -2.17 1.76 -19.37
C THR A 249 -3.13 1.50 -18.22
N LEU A 250 -2.65 1.47 -16.97
CA LEU A 250 -3.48 1.23 -15.79
C LEU A 250 -4.62 2.25 -15.64
N PHE A 251 -4.35 3.51 -15.98
CA PHE A 251 -5.36 4.59 -15.90
C PHE A 251 -6.14 4.81 -17.20
N THR A 252 -6.02 3.90 -18.19
CA THR A 252 -6.86 3.86 -19.37
C THR A 252 -8.11 3.04 -19.07
N ASP A 253 -9.28 3.58 -19.38
CA ASP A 253 -10.59 2.93 -19.26
C ASP A 253 -10.88 2.28 -17.89
N GLY A 254 -10.27 2.81 -16.84
CA GLY A 254 -10.45 2.36 -15.45
C GLY A 254 -9.86 0.97 -15.17
N LEU A 255 -8.86 0.53 -15.94
CA LEU A 255 -8.24 -0.79 -15.79
C LEU A 255 -7.72 -1.03 -14.38
N TYR A 256 -7.09 -0.03 -13.75
CA TYR A 256 -6.60 -0.09 -12.36
C TYR A 256 -7.66 -0.57 -11.36
N PHE A 257 -8.85 0.00 -11.44
CA PHE A 257 -9.96 -0.34 -10.55
C PHE A 257 -10.61 -1.70 -10.92
N LYS A 258 -10.66 -2.04 -12.21
CA LYS A 258 -11.22 -3.33 -12.68
C LYS A 258 -10.39 -4.51 -12.17
N VAL A 259 -9.07 -4.42 -12.27
CA VAL A 259 -8.18 -5.49 -11.80
C VAL A 259 -8.12 -5.57 -10.27
N ALA A 260 -8.26 -4.43 -9.60
CA ALA A 260 -8.38 -4.39 -8.15
C ALA A 260 -9.68 -5.05 -7.67
N GLN A 261 -10.82 -4.74 -8.32
CA GLN A 261 -12.11 -5.37 -8.00
C GLN A 261 -12.08 -6.88 -8.20
N HIS A 262 -11.40 -7.36 -9.25
CA HIS A 262 -11.21 -8.80 -9.44
C HIS A 262 -10.52 -9.45 -8.23
N ALA A 263 -9.42 -8.87 -7.75
CA ALA A 263 -8.70 -9.41 -6.59
C ALA A 263 -9.56 -9.42 -5.31
N ILE A 264 -10.38 -8.37 -5.09
CA ILE A 264 -11.33 -8.30 -3.97
C ILE A 264 -12.38 -9.42 -4.08
N ASN A 265 -12.94 -9.66 -5.26
CA ASN A 265 -13.90 -10.74 -5.47
C ASN A 265 -13.27 -12.12 -5.18
N MET A 266 -12.01 -12.32 -5.59
CA MET A 266 -11.27 -13.56 -5.28
C MET A 266 -11.00 -13.70 -3.78
N ALA A 267 -10.68 -12.61 -3.07
CA ALA A 267 -10.47 -12.62 -1.63
C ALA A 267 -11.76 -12.97 -0.86
N ALA A 268 -12.89 -12.44 -1.28
CA ALA A 268 -14.18 -12.79 -0.69
C ALA A 268 -14.49 -14.30 -0.85
N ARG A 269 -14.12 -14.90 -2.00
CA ARG A 269 -14.22 -16.35 -2.19
C ARG A 269 -13.27 -17.13 -1.29
N ILE A 270 -12.01 -16.71 -1.12
CA ILE A 270 -11.07 -17.34 -0.16
C ILE A 270 -11.69 -17.36 1.23
N ARG A 271 -12.19 -16.22 1.69
CA ARG A 271 -12.85 -16.11 2.99
C ARG A 271 -14.03 -17.08 3.11
N SER A 272 -14.88 -17.14 2.09
CA SER A 272 -16.02 -18.07 2.04
C SER A 272 -15.58 -19.54 2.11
N ILE A 273 -14.48 -19.90 1.44
CA ILE A 273 -13.94 -21.27 1.48
C ILE A 273 -13.48 -21.63 2.89
N PHE A 274 -12.70 -20.77 3.56
CA PHE A 274 -12.26 -21.04 4.92
C PHE A 274 -13.43 -21.13 5.90
N THR A 275 -14.38 -20.20 5.84
CA THR A 275 -15.58 -20.23 6.67
C THR A 275 -16.42 -21.50 6.45
N LYS A 276 -16.58 -21.95 5.20
CA LYS A 276 -17.30 -23.19 4.85
C LYS A 276 -16.68 -24.44 5.49
N HIS A 277 -15.38 -24.42 5.73
CA HIS A 277 -14.64 -25.52 6.33
C HIS A 277 -14.32 -25.29 7.82
N ASP A 278 -15.06 -24.40 8.49
CA ASP A 278 -14.93 -24.09 9.92
C ASP A 278 -13.53 -23.63 10.35
N VAL A 279 -12.76 -23.01 9.42
CA VAL A 279 -11.47 -22.39 9.73
C VAL A 279 -11.70 -20.97 10.24
N GLU A 280 -11.13 -20.65 11.39
CA GLU A 280 -11.27 -19.36 12.06
C GLU A 280 -10.57 -18.24 11.29
N ILE A 281 -11.23 -17.08 11.16
CA ILE A 281 -10.69 -15.86 10.59
C ILE A 281 -9.99 -15.07 11.70
N ALA A 282 -8.69 -14.80 11.52
CA ALA A 282 -7.88 -14.09 12.52
C ALA A 282 -8.15 -12.58 12.54
N TYR A 283 -8.23 -11.95 11.37
CA TYR A 283 -8.53 -10.53 11.20
C TYR A 283 -9.65 -10.36 10.19
N ASP A 284 -10.60 -9.46 10.47
CA ASP A 284 -11.75 -9.20 9.60
C ASP A 284 -11.36 -8.26 8.43
N SER A 285 -10.36 -8.68 7.68
CA SER A 285 -9.85 -7.92 6.53
C SER A 285 -10.87 -7.89 5.38
N PRO A 286 -11.32 -6.71 4.95
CA PRO A 286 -12.21 -6.57 3.82
C PRO A 286 -11.47 -6.47 2.48
N THR A 287 -10.16 -6.72 2.43
CA THR A 287 -9.31 -6.49 1.25
C THR A 287 -8.74 -7.78 0.68
N ASN A 288 -7.76 -7.67 -0.22
CA ASN A 288 -7.14 -8.80 -0.91
C ASN A 288 -6.26 -9.69 -0.02
N GLN A 289 -5.98 -9.30 1.22
CA GLN A 289 -5.26 -10.08 2.20
C GLN A 289 -6.25 -10.74 3.16
N GLN A 290 -6.23 -12.08 3.27
CA GLN A 290 -7.09 -12.84 4.17
C GLN A 290 -6.22 -13.55 5.20
N PHE A 291 -6.62 -13.47 6.46
CA PHE A 291 -5.87 -14.00 7.58
C PHE A 291 -6.70 -15.06 8.32
N VAL A 292 -6.13 -16.25 8.46
CA VAL A 292 -6.80 -17.39 9.08
C VAL A 292 -5.94 -18.00 10.17
N ILE A 293 -6.56 -18.63 11.15
CA ILE A 293 -5.87 -19.38 12.20
C ILE A 293 -5.86 -20.86 11.80
N LEU A 294 -4.66 -21.42 11.67
CA LEU A 294 -4.47 -22.84 11.41
C LEU A 294 -3.83 -23.51 12.60
N SER A 295 -4.27 -24.75 12.91
CA SER A 295 -3.51 -25.63 13.79
C SER A 295 -2.21 -26.07 13.12
N PRO A 296 -1.15 -26.43 13.87
CA PRO A 296 0.10 -26.93 13.29
C PRO A 296 -0.10 -28.11 12.33
N ALA A 297 -1.00 -29.04 12.67
CA ALA A 297 -1.30 -30.18 11.82
C ALA A 297 -1.94 -29.77 10.48
N LEU A 298 -2.90 -28.85 10.50
CA LEU A 298 -3.53 -28.35 9.29
C LEU A 298 -2.55 -27.48 8.45
N TYR A 299 -1.72 -26.67 9.12
CA TYR A 299 -0.65 -25.91 8.46
C TYR A 299 0.32 -26.86 7.71
N ASP A 300 0.83 -27.90 8.40
CA ASP A 300 1.80 -28.85 7.82
C ASP A 300 1.20 -29.65 6.66
N ALA A 301 -0.09 -29.95 6.71
CA ALA A 301 -0.78 -30.64 5.63
C ALA A 301 -1.06 -29.71 4.44
N LEU A 302 -1.63 -28.52 4.69
CA LEU A 302 -2.03 -27.57 3.66
C LEU A 302 -0.83 -26.99 2.92
N SER A 303 0.28 -26.70 3.60
CA SER A 303 1.50 -26.12 3.02
C SER A 303 2.20 -27.02 2.01
N LYS A 304 1.86 -28.32 1.96
CA LYS A 304 2.36 -29.26 0.92
C LYS A 304 1.67 -29.07 -0.43
N GLU A 305 0.45 -28.55 -0.43
CA GLU A 305 -0.39 -28.42 -1.64
C GLU A 305 -0.56 -26.95 -2.06
N VAL A 306 -0.57 -26.03 -1.09
CA VAL A 306 -0.86 -24.61 -1.27
C VAL A 306 0.28 -23.77 -0.67
N ALA A 307 0.77 -22.79 -1.42
CA ALA A 307 1.74 -21.83 -0.92
C ALA A 307 1.03 -20.60 -0.34
N PHE A 308 1.34 -20.26 0.90
CA PHE A 308 0.86 -19.09 1.64
C PHE A 308 1.91 -18.67 2.67
N GLU A 309 1.71 -17.58 3.38
CA GLU A 309 2.69 -17.08 4.36
C GLU A 309 2.22 -17.27 5.80
N ILE A 310 3.17 -17.59 6.69
CA ILE A 310 2.97 -17.43 8.13
C ILE A 310 3.02 -15.92 8.41
N TRP A 311 1.96 -15.42 9.02
CA TRP A 311 1.93 -14.04 9.50
C TRP A 311 2.47 -13.93 10.92
N GLU A 312 1.97 -14.83 11.80
CA GLU A 312 2.36 -14.84 13.21
C GLU A 312 2.21 -16.23 13.79
N ARG A 313 3.11 -16.64 14.68
CA ARG A 313 2.94 -17.81 15.55
C ARG A 313 2.40 -17.33 16.88
N LYS A 314 1.06 -17.31 17.02
CA LYS A 314 0.36 -16.79 18.18
C LYS A 314 0.56 -17.66 19.43
N SER A 315 0.63 -19.00 19.26
CA SER A 315 0.91 -19.99 20.30
C SER A 315 1.49 -21.28 19.70
N GLU A 316 1.71 -22.30 20.55
CA GLU A 316 2.08 -23.64 20.08
C GLU A 316 0.95 -24.33 19.28
N GLU A 317 -0.31 -23.90 19.46
CA GLU A 317 -1.49 -24.48 18.84
C GLU A 317 -2.10 -23.63 17.72
N GLU A 318 -1.71 -22.34 17.61
CA GLU A 318 -2.32 -21.36 16.69
C GLU A 318 -1.28 -20.67 15.83
N ILE A 319 -1.40 -20.81 14.52
CA ILE A 319 -0.59 -20.14 13.51
C ILE A 319 -1.50 -19.26 12.68
N ILE A 320 -1.30 -17.94 12.73
CA ILE A 320 -1.97 -17.01 11.83
C ILE A 320 -1.27 -17.08 10.47
N CYS A 321 -2.01 -17.43 9.44
CA CYS A 321 -1.55 -17.54 8.08
C CYS A 321 -2.24 -16.51 7.19
N ARG A 322 -1.47 -15.89 6.28
CA ARG A 322 -1.96 -14.93 5.31
C ARG A 322 -2.08 -15.54 3.93
N PHE A 323 -3.26 -15.37 3.32
CA PHE A 323 -3.58 -15.71 1.93
C PHE A 323 -3.85 -14.42 1.16
N VAL A 324 -3.19 -14.23 0.04
CA VAL A 324 -3.26 -12.98 -0.74
C VAL A 324 -3.75 -13.26 -2.15
N THR A 325 -4.76 -12.51 -2.58
CA THR A 325 -5.22 -12.50 -3.97
C THR A 325 -4.64 -11.32 -4.74
N SER A 326 -4.61 -11.43 -6.06
CA SER A 326 -4.12 -10.40 -6.95
C SER A 326 -4.94 -10.33 -8.24
N TRP A 327 -4.57 -9.43 -9.12
CA TRP A 327 -5.10 -9.34 -10.49
C TRP A 327 -4.96 -10.66 -11.27
N ALA A 328 -4.01 -11.52 -10.92
CA ALA A 328 -3.69 -12.76 -11.61
C ALA A 328 -4.36 -14.00 -11.00
N THR A 329 -5.02 -13.88 -9.85
CA THR A 329 -5.68 -14.99 -9.17
C THR A 329 -6.84 -15.52 -10.00
N ARG A 330 -6.89 -16.84 -10.24
CA ARG A 330 -7.88 -17.49 -11.11
C ARG A 330 -8.90 -18.26 -10.29
N GLU A 331 -10.14 -18.32 -10.76
CA GLU A 331 -11.23 -19.11 -10.17
C GLU A 331 -10.83 -20.57 -9.91
N ALA A 332 -10.14 -21.20 -10.89
CA ALA A 332 -9.69 -22.59 -10.76
C ALA A 332 -8.71 -22.82 -9.60
N GLU A 333 -7.95 -21.81 -9.17
CA GLU A 333 -7.06 -21.90 -8.02
C GLU A 333 -7.86 -21.93 -6.71
N LEU A 334 -8.99 -21.21 -6.67
CA LEU A 334 -9.90 -21.21 -5.54
C LEU A 334 -10.69 -22.52 -5.47
N ASP A 335 -11.11 -23.07 -6.61
CA ASP A 335 -11.78 -24.39 -6.65
C ASP A 335 -10.84 -25.50 -6.13
N GLU A 336 -9.56 -25.43 -6.48
CA GLU A 336 -8.57 -26.39 -5.97
C GLU A 336 -8.29 -26.16 -4.47
N LEU A 337 -8.23 -24.90 -3.99
CA LEU A 337 -8.12 -24.61 -2.55
C LEU A 337 -9.30 -25.22 -1.76
N ASP A 338 -10.53 -25.03 -2.24
CA ASP A 338 -11.75 -25.57 -1.61
C ASP A 338 -11.70 -27.10 -1.53
N LYS A 339 -11.27 -27.75 -2.60
CA LYS A 339 -11.13 -29.21 -2.67
C LYS A 339 -10.06 -29.74 -1.73
N VAL A 340 -8.87 -29.13 -1.73
CA VAL A 340 -7.75 -29.53 -0.86
C VAL A 340 -8.11 -29.35 0.60
N LEU A 341 -8.63 -28.16 0.98
CA LEU A 341 -9.03 -27.88 2.36
C LEU A 341 -10.14 -28.82 2.83
N GLY A 342 -11.15 -29.06 2.00
CA GLY A 342 -12.25 -29.98 2.30
C GLY A 342 -11.82 -31.45 2.44
N ALA A 343 -10.71 -31.88 1.85
CA ALA A 343 -10.13 -33.20 2.06
C ALA A 343 -9.36 -33.27 3.39
N LEU A 344 -8.63 -32.23 3.75
CA LEU A 344 -7.78 -32.18 4.95
C LEU A 344 -8.58 -32.03 6.26
N VAL A 345 -9.67 -31.25 6.24
CA VAL A 345 -10.52 -31.05 7.44
C VAL A 345 -11.37 -32.27 7.77
N LYS A 346 -11.62 -33.18 6.81
CA LYS A 346 -12.36 -34.42 7.01
C LYS A 346 -11.50 -35.62 7.45
N ALA A 347 -10.18 -35.49 7.35
CA ALA A 347 -9.20 -36.53 7.68
C ALA A 347 -8.77 -36.43 9.15
#